data_42e89657dfcd82acfd58db175f669449
#
_entry.id   42e89657dfcd82acfd58db175f669449
#
_cell.length_a   1.000
_cell.length_b   1.000
_cell.length_c   1.000
_cell.angle_alpha   90.00
_cell.angle_beta   90.00
_cell.angle_gamma   90.00
#
_symmetry.space_group_name_H-M   'P 1'
#
loop_
_entity.id
_entity.type
_entity.pdbx_description
1 polymer ?
#
loop_
_entity_poly.entity_id
_entity_poly.type
_entity_poly.pdbx_seq_one_letter_code
_entity_poly.pdbx_strand_id
1 'polypeptide(L)'
;MAADIKATRMPTVAGRGAPIELPQILIADDGREPFQPQSGLEAGRLFRDTDLPTLIARVGTSAGPLAVDIDTIRGLQTDDAAVDFVIHRLGIGIVLTRRPQTAARVAQLGRLALLHIMAFDSTGITRSLDGHPRVAGVGTVVSPGLVLPYMHPSEVEILPRPILAYGLITDPADALACLELADGVVLRVDAAACLAAWYRGAATVVSGRAREPESQSRRKLLTTVAGQE
;
A
#
# COMPACT_ATOMS: atom_id res chain seq x y z
N MET A 1 1.95 -2.71 -24.45
CA MET A 1 1.82 -1.33 -23.94
C MET A 1 2.36 -1.35 -22.53
N ALA A 2 3.55 -0.81 -22.28
CA ALA A 2 4.02 -0.60 -20.92
C ALA A 2 3.14 0.51 -20.33
N ALA A 3 2.41 0.21 -19.25
CA ALA A 3 1.66 1.20 -18.53
C ALA A 3 2.67 2.19 -17.94
N ASP A 4 2.65 3.42 -18.43
CA ASP A 4 3.37 4.53 -17.81
C ASP A 4 2.77 4.72 -16.41
N ILE A 5 3.51 4.29 -15.41
CA ILE A 5 3.13 4.45 -14.02
C ILE A 5 3.26 5.95 -13.71
N LYS A 6 2.15 6.68 -13.88
CA LYS A 6 2.08 8.12 -13.58
C LYS A 6 2.24 8.34 -12.09
N ALA A 7 3.27 9.10 -11.73
CA ALA A 7 3.37 9.71 -10.40
C ALA A 7 2.13 10.59 -10.16
N THR A 8 1.17 10.11 -9.40
CA THR A 8 -0.04 10.86 -9.04
C THR A 8 0.36 11.91 -8.02
N ARG A 9 0.29 13.17 -8.42
CA ARG A 9 0.59 14.31 -7.55
C ARG A 9 -0.44 14.38 -6.42
N MET A 10 0.02 14.13 -5.20
CA MET A 10 -0.76 14.20 -3.97
C MET A 10 -1.15 15.64 -3.59
N PRO A 11 -2.29 15.85 -2.91
CA PRO A 11 -2.60 17.16 -2.34
C PRO A 11 -1.56 17.54 -1.29
N THR A 12 -1.00 18.74 -1.41
CA THR A 12 0.01 19.29 -0.52
C THR A 12 -0.60 19.55 0.86
N VAL A 13 -0.17 18.80 1.87
CA VAL A 13 -0.48 19.12 3.27
C VAL A 13 0.43 20.29 3.68
N ALA A 14 -0.16 21.44 3.93
CA ALA A 14 0.56 22.63 4.37
C ALA A 14 1.09 22.44 5.80
N GLY A 15 2.37 22.10 5.95
CA GLY A 15 3.05 21.95 7.24
C GLY A 15 4.51 21.56 7.04
N ARG A 16 5.42 22.45 7.33
CA ARG A 16 6.90 22.38 7.46
C ARG A 16 7.56 21.04 7.06
N GLY A 17 7.76 20.84 5.78
CA GLY A 17 8.48 19.70 5.20
C GLY A 17 8.06 19.47 3.75
N ALA A 18 8.89 18.80 2.97
CA ALA A 18 8.49 18.34 1.65
C ALA A 18 7.24 17.44 1.76
N PRO A 19 6.30 17.49 0.79
CA PRO A 19 5.14 16.61 0.80
C PRO A 19 5.60 15.17 0.84
N ILE A 20 4.98 14.37 1.75
CA ILE A 20 5.28 12.94 1.84
C ILE A 20 4.45 12.27 0.76
N GLU A 21 5.14 11.70 -0.22
CA GLU A 21 4.50 10.93 -1.27
C GLU A 21 4.40 9.46 -0.85
N LEU A 22 3.24 8.85 -1.12
CA LEU A 22 3.06 7.41 -0.95
C LEU A 22 3.84 6.71 -2.07
N PRO A 23 4.82 5.84 -1.75
CA PRO A 23 5.47 5.03 -2.77
C PRO A 23 4.46 4.03 -3.34
N GLN A 24 4.54 3.77 -4.65
CA GLN A 24 3.65 2.80 -5.30
C GLN A 24 3.79 1.39 -4.71
N ILE A 25 4.96 1.08 -4.19
CA ILE A 25 5.24 -0.22 -3.58
C ILE A 25 5.78 -0.01 -2.18
N LEU A 26 5.14 -0.63 -1.20
CA LEU A 26 5.62 -0.80 0.14
C LEU A 26 5.94 -2.28 0.37
N ILE A 27 7.15 -2.60 0.82
CA ILE A 27 7.52 -3.96 1.17
C ILE A 27 7.34 -4.14 2.68
N ALA A 28 6.50 -5.11 3.05
CA ALA A 28 6.23 -5.43 4.44
C ALA A 28 7.45 -6.04 5.12
N ASP A 29 7.77 -5.53 6.31
CA ASP A 29 8.85 -6.01 7.17
C ASP A 29 8.29 -6.33 8.56
N ASP A 30 8.23 -7.62 8.89
CA ASP A 30 7.78 -8.14 10.17
C ASP A 30 8.91 -8.40 11.18
N GLY A 31 10.12 -8.03 10.82
CA GLY A 31 11.30 -8.20 11.67
C GLY A 31 11.90 -9.60 11.70
N ARG A 32 11.29 -10.60 11.09
CA ARG A 32 11.75 -12.02 11.18
C ARG A 32 12.97 -12.29 10.34
N GLU A 33 13.04 -11.70 9.14
CA GLU A 33 14.14 -11.92 8.20
C GLU A 33 14.90 -10.62 7.90
N PRO A 34 16.18 -10.70 7.52
CA PRO A 34 16.91 -9.55 7.02
C PRO A 34 16.18 -8.94 5.81
N PHE A 35 15.86 -7.66 5.88
CA PHE A 35 15.26 -6.95 4.75
C PHE A 35 16.31 -6.82 3.63
N GLN A 36 15.98 -7.32 2.45
CA GLN A 36 16.80 -7.15 1.26
C GLN A 36 16.06 -6.24 0.27
N PRO A 37 16.63 -5.06 -0.07
CA PRO A 37 16.10 -4.23 -1.13
C PRO A 37 16.04 -5.02 -2.44
N GLN A 38 14.90 -4.95 -3.12
CA GLN A 38 14.75 -5.59 -4.42
C GLN A 38 15.36 -4.70 -5.50
N SER A 39 16.45 -5.15 -6.14
CA SER A 39 17.11 -4.39 -7.19
C SER A 39 16.16 -4.16 -8.39
N GLY A 40 16.06 -2.91 -8.84
CA GLY A 40 15.19 -2.50 -9.95
C GLY A 40 13.74 -2.25 -9.55
N LEU A 41 13.44 -2.19 -8.24
CA LEU A 41 12.13 -1.81 -7.72
C LEU A 41 12.29 -0.64 -6.75
N GLU A 42 11.72 0.51 -7.11
CA GLU A 42 11.60 1.63 -6.18
C GLU A 42 10.49 1.34 -5.18
N ALA A 43 10.87 1.03 -3.95
CA ALA A 43 9.94 0.63 -2.92
C ALA A 43 10.26 1.32 -1.59
N GLY A 44 9.20 1.67 -0.85
CA GLY A 44 9.29 2.01 0.56
C GLY A 44 9.23 0.74 1.43
N ARG A 45 9.42 0.92 2.73
CA ARG A 45 9.40 -0.15 3.72
C ARG A 45 8.27 0.07 4.72
N LEU A 46 7.45 -0.95 4.93
CA LEU A 46 6.36 -0.94 5.90
C LEU A 46 6.70 -1.87 7.07
N PHE A 47 6.94 -1.30 8.25
CA PHE A 47 7.11 -2.06 9.49
C PHE A 47 5.76 -2.47 10.05
N ARG A 48 5.60 -3.76 10.32
CA ARG A 48 4.38 -4.34 10.88
C ARG A 48 4.67 -5.63 11.66
N ASP A 49 3.76 -6.02 12.57
CA ASP A 49 3.81 -7.29 13.32
C ASP A 49 5.16 -7.57 14.02
N THR A 50 5.91 -6.52 14.31
CA THR A 50 7.22 -6.57 14.99
C THR A 50 7.14 -5.97 16.39
N ASP A 51 8.25 -5.97 17.14
CA ASP A 51 8.35 -5.29 18.42
C ASP A 51 9.11 -3.96 18.32
N LEU A 52 8.93 -3.10 19.34
CA LEU A 52 9.51 -1.77 19.38
C LEU A 52 11.06 -1.78 19.31
N PRO A 53 11.81 -2.64 20.03
CA PRO A 53 13.25 -2.72 19.88
C PRO A 53 13.70 -3.04 18.45
N THR A 54 13.05 -4.01 17.81
CA THR A 54 13.32 -4.39 16.41
C THR A 54 13.00 -3.25 15.45
N LEU A 55 11.86 -2.57 15.64
CA LEU A 55 11.50 -1.39 14.85
C LEU A 55 12.60 -0.32 14.93
N ILE A 56 13.03 0.06 16.14
CA ILE A 56 14.08 1.07 16.34
C ILE A 56 15.38 0.69 15.63
N ALA A 57 15.83 -0.55 15.82
CA ALA A 57 17.06 -1.04 15.19
C ALA A 57 16.99 -0.99 13.66
N ARG A 58 15.87 -1.38 13.09
CA ARG A 58 15.70 -1.47 11.63
C ARG A 58 15.47 -0.12 10.96
N VAL A 59 14.77 0.80 11.59
CA VAL A 59 14.61 2.17 11.09
C VAL A 59 15.98 2.84 10.93
N GLY A 60 16.87 2.68 11.91
CA GLY A 60 18.23 3.28 11.87
C GLY A 60 19.12 2.80 10.73
N THR A 61 18.80 1.66 10.12
CA THR A 61 19.55 1.07 8.99
C THR A 61 18.81 1.14 7.66
N SER A 62 17.62 1.74 7.64
CA SER A 62 16.76 1.79 6.45
C SER A 62 17.01 3.04 5.63
N ALA A 63 16.91 2.91 4.31
CA ALA A 63 16.91 4.02 3.36
C ALA A 63 15.56 4.10 2.63
N GLY A 64 15.20 5.30 2.15
CA GLY A 64 13.96 5.52 1.40
C GLY A 64 12.73 5.80 2.27
N PRO A 65 11.53 5.80 1.67
CA PRO A 65 10.29 6.06 2.37
C PRO A 65 9.98 5.00 3.42
N LEU A 66 9.66 5.44 4.66
CA LEU A 66 9.34 4.55 5.78
C LEU A 66 7.89 4.71 6.18
N ALA A 67 7.22 3.58 6.33
CA ALA A 67 5.86 3.44 6.83
C ALA A 67 5.81 2.51 8.04
N VAL A 68 4.81 2.68 8.90
CA VAL A 68 4.54 1.78 10.03
C VAL A 68 3.05 1.53 10.19
N ASP A 69 2.64 0.28 10.39
CA ASP A 69 1.31 -0.06 10.93
C ASP A 69 1.42 -0.01 12.46
N ILE A 70 1.11 1.16 13.02
CA ILE A 70 1.34 1.48 14.43
C ILE A 70 0.56 0.55 15.37
N ASP A 71 -0.60 0.05 14.93
CA ASP A 71 -1.46 -0.82 15.73
C ASP A 71 -0.89 -2.25 15.89
N THR A 72 0.13 -2.62 15.12
CA THR A 72 0.72 -3.97 15.13
C THR A 72 2.09 -4.04 15.79
N ILE A 73 2.61 -2.91 16.28
CA ILE A 73 3.94 -2.87 16.92
C ILE A 73 3.81 -3.24 18.41
N ARG A 74 4.34 -4.39 18.77
CA ARG A 74 4.35 -4.83 20.17
C ARG A 74 5.25 -3.94 21.03
N GLY A 75 4.73 -3.52 22.20
CA GLY A 75 5.44 -2.62 23.11
C GLY A 75 5.28 -1.14 22.78
N LEU A 76 4.51 -0.79 21.75
CA LEU A 76 4.12 0.58 21.42
C LEU A 76 2.63 0.74 21.69
N GLN A 77 2.26 1.70 22.54
CA GLN A 77 0.85 2.07 22.72
C GLN A 77 0.44 2.99 21.56
N THR A 78 -0.87 2.98 21.21
CA THR A 78 -1.40 3.83 20.12
C THR A 78 -2.01 5.12 20.71
N ASP A 79 -1.19 5.87 21.45
CA ASP A 79 -1.51 7.18 22.01
C ASP A 79 -0.74 8.29 21.27
N ASP A 80 -0.98 9.54 21.66
CA ASP A 80 -0.32 10.70 21.04
C ASP A 80 1.20 10.68 21.25
N ALA A 81 1.68 10.16 22.40
CA ALA A 81 3.11 10.06 22.68
C ALA A 81 3.79 9.06 21.72
N ALA A 82 3.13 7.94 21.42
CA ALA A 82 3.63 6.97 20.46
C ALA A 82 3.66 7.54 19.04
N VAL A 83 2.63 8.30 18.63
CA VAL A 83 2.61 8.99 17.36
C VAL A 83 3.76 10.00 17.26
N ASP A 84 3.95 10.83 18.28
CA ASP A 84 5.05 11.79 18.33
C ASP A 84 6.43 11.11 18.29
N PHE A 85 6.59 9.98 18.99
CA PHE A 85 7.82 9.17 18.97
C PHE A 85 8.11 8.62 17.57
N VAL A 86 7.13 8.00 16.92
CA VAL A 86 7.27 7.42 15.58
C VAL A 86 7.64 8.49 14.55
N ILE A 87 7.00 9.65 14.62
CA ILE A 87 7.22 10.74 13.66
C ILE A 87 8.52 11.49 13.94
N HIS A 88 8.74 11.94 15.16
CA HIS A 88 9.82 12.88 15.47
C HIS A 88 11.12 12.18 15.87
N ARG A 89 11.06 10.99 16.45
CA ARG A 89 12.26 10.25 16.87
C ARG A 89 12.70 9.22 15.84
N LEU A 90 11.74 8.50 15.23
CA LEU A 90 12.06 7.52 14.22
C LEU A 90 12.05 8.08 12.79
N GLY A 91 11.50 9.29 12.57
CA GLY A 91 11.47 9.92 11.24
C GLY A 91 10.53 9.24 10.25
N ILE A 92 9.58 8.43 10.73
CA ILE A 92 8.64 7.73 9.87
C ILE A 92 7.63 8.73 9.30
N GLY A 93 7.47 8.72 7.97
CA GLY A 93 6.62 9.67 7.26
C GLY A 93 5.19 9.21 7.03
N ILE A 94 4.96 7.89 7.03
CA ILE A 94 3.67 7.28 6.68
C ILE A 94 3.23 6.37 7.82
N VAL A 95 2.02 6.60 8.36
CA VAL A 95 1.47 5.82 9.48
C VAL A 95 0.15 5.19 9.07
N LEU A 96 0.07 3.86 9.14
CA LEU A 96 -1.15 3.08 8.97
C LEU A 96 -1.76 2.85 10.35
N THR A 97 -3.10 2.97 10.44
CA THR A 97 -3.83 2.71 11.70
C THR A 97 -5.29 2.35 11.43
N ARG A 98 -5.92 1.68 12.39
CA ARG A 98 -7.38 1.41 12.40
C ARG A 98 -8.15 2.45 13.21
N ARG A 99 -7.45 3.43 13.82
CA ARG A 99 -8.04 4.40 14.75
C ARG A 99 -8.15 5.78 14.11
N PRO A 100 -9.37 6.30 13.91
CA PRO A 100 -9.59 7.61 13.29
C PRO A 100 -8.88 8.76 14.02
N GLN A 101 -8.85 8.73 15.38
CA GLN A 101 -8.17 9.76 16.17
C GLN A 101 -6.66 9.75 15.93
N THR A 102 -6.04 8.57 15.89
CA THR A 102 -4.61 8.41 15.58
C THR A 102 -4.30 8.93 14.16
N ALA A 103 -5.14 8.60 13.16
CA ALA A 103 -4.98 9.11 11.80
C ALA A 103 -5.07 10.66 11.76
N ALA A 104 -6.05 11.24 12.44
CA ALA A 104 -6.18 12.69 12.52
C ALA A 104 -4.97 13.35 13.20
N ARG A 105 -4.42 12.75 14.27
CA ARG A 105 -3.22 13.24 14.96
C ARG A 105 -2.00 13.21 14.04
N VAL A 106 -1.77 12.13 13.31
CA VAL A 106 -0.68 12.00 12.32
C VAL A 106 -0.77 13.11 11.26
N ALA A 107 -1.97 13.34 10.72
CA ALA A 107 -2.21 14.38 9.72
C ALA A 107 -1.96 15.79 10.27
N GLN A 108 -2.35 16.08 11.53
CA GLN A 108 -2.05 17.35 12.22
C GLN A 108 -0.54 17.62 12.36
N LEU A 109 0.27 16.55 12.46
CA LEU A 109 1.73 16.64 12.49
C LEU A 109 2.36 16.76 11.07
N GLY A 110 1.54 16.94 10.03
CA GLY A 110 2.00 17.10 8.65
C GLY A 110 2.57 15.82 8.05
N ARG A 111 2.11 14.65 8.51
CA ARG A 111 2.50 13.33 8.00
C ARG A 111 1.33 12.66 7.31
N LEU A 112 1.63 11.67 6.46
CA LEU A 112 0.61 10.90 5.77
C LEU A 112 0.05 9.83 6.72
N ALA A 113 -1.24 9.92 7.02
CA ALA A 113 -1.98 8.89 7.70
C ALA A 113 -2.76 8.05 6.69
N LEU A 114 -2.81 6.74 6.89
CA LEU A 114 -3.62 5.83 6.10
C LEU A 114 -4.53 5.04 7.05
N LEU A 115 -5.83 5.26 6.94
CA LEU A 115 -6.82 4.60 7.79
C LEU A 115 -7.33 3.31 7.13
N HIS A 116 -7.29 2.19 7.88
CA HIS A 116 -7.78 0.91 7.39
C HIS A 116 -9.30 0.90 7.20
N ILE A 117 -9.71 0.46 6.02
CA ILE A 117 -11.08 0.11 5.67
C ILE A 117 -11.14 -1.41 5.48
N MET A 118 -12.07 -2.05 6.19
CA MET A 118 -12.29 -3.49 6.08
C MET A 118 -13.29 -3.75 4.94
N ALA A 119 -12.77 -4.10 3.77
CA ALA A 119 -13.55 -4.28 2.55
C ALA A 119 -14.05 -5.73 2.40
N PHE A 120 -14.71 -6.28 3.42
CA PHE A 120 -15.30 -7.62 3.36
C PHE A 120 -16.69 -7.62 2.70
N ASP A 121 -17.45 -6.52 2.86
CA ASP A 121 -18.75 -6.27 2.27
C ASP A 121 -19.04 -4.77 2.20
N SER A 122 -20.09 -4.39 1.48
CA SER A 122 -20.50 -2.98 1.29
C SER A 122 -20.85 -2.29 2.62
N THR A 123 -21.38 -3.04 3.59
CA THR A 123 -21.71 -2.51 4.92
C THR A 123 -20.45 -2.16 5.70
N GLY A 124 -19.42 -3.01 5.62
CA GLY A 124 -18.11 -2.77 6.23
C GLY A 124 -17.42 -1.54 5.64
N ILE A 125 -17.49 -1.37 4.32
CA ILE A 125 -16.97 -0.19 3.62
C ILE A 125 -17.69 1.08 4.12
N THR A 126 -19.03 1.10 4.07
CA THR A 126 -19.84 2.25 4.50
C THR A 126 -19.53 2.64 5.95
N ARG A 127 -19.54 1.69 6.88
CA ARG A 127 -19.25 1.95 8.30
C ARG A 127 -17.84 2.50 8.52
N SER A 128 -16.86 1.99 7.77
CA SER A 128 -15.48 2.46 7.85
C SER A 128 -15.36 3.90 7.34
N LEU A 129 -16.10 4.26 6.28
CA LEU A 129 -16.14 5.60 5.72
C LEU A 129 -16.85 6.61 6.63
N ASP A 130 -17.91 6.20 7.34
CA ASP A 130 -18.60 7.07 8.31
C ASP A 130 -17.69 7.55 9.43
N GLY A 131 -16.74 6.70 9.84
CA GLY A 131 -15.72 7.03 10.85
C GLY A 131 -14.45 7.69 10.29
N HIS A 132 -14.34 7.86 8.97
CA HIS A 132 -13.12 8.38 8.36
C HIS A 132 -12.96 9.88 8.62
N PRO A 133 -11.79 10.35 9.16
CA PRO A 133 -11.55 11.76 9.37
C PRO A 133 -11.56 12.54 8.05
N ARG A 134 -12.38 13.60 7.99
CA ARG A 134 -12.46 14.49 6.82
C ARG A 134 -11.41 15.59 6.92
N VAL A 135 -10.14 15.20 7.04
CA VAL A 135 -8.99 16.11 7.13
C VAL A 135 -7.97 15.76 6.04
N ALA A 136 -7.31 16.79 5.51
CA ALA A 136 -6.24 16.59 4.55
C ALA A 136 -5.10 15.77 5.17
N GLY A 137 -4.47 14.90 4.39
CA GLY A 137 -3.38 14.05 4.87
C GLY A 137 -3.83 12.71 5.47
N VAL A 138 -5.14 12.38 5.40
CA VAL A 138 -5.66 11.05 5.74
C VAL A 138 -6.17 10.38 4.48
N GLY A 139 -5.50 9.31 4.06
CA GLY A 139 -5.92 8.42 2.98
C GLY A 139 -6.44 7.09 3.51
N THR A 140 -6.59 6.13 2.62
CA THR A 140 -7.28 4.86 2.87
C THR A 140 -6.36 3.67 2.68
N VAL A 141 -6.41 2.68 3.58
CA VAL A 141 -5.90 1.32 3.35
C VAL A 141 -7.09 0.40 3.10
N VAL A 142 -7.17 -0.20 1.93
CA VAL A 142 -8.16 -1.24 1.62
C VAL A 142 -7.62 -2.59 2.04
N SER A 143 -8.30 -3.27 2.96
CA SER A 143 -7.95 -4.62 3.45
C SER A 143 -9.16 -5.55 3.39
N PRO A 144 -9.06 -6.71 2.72
CA PRO A 144 -7.94 -7.18 1.89
C PRO A 144 -7.78 -6.38 0.60
N GLY A 145 -6.52 -6.05 0.22
CA GLY A 145 -6.22 -5.26 -0.97
C GLY A 145 -6.63 -5.95 -2.27
N LEU A 146 -6.53 -7.28 -2.33
CA LEU A 146 -6.94 -8.09 -3.49
C LEU A 146 -8.41 -7.90 -3.89
N VAL A 147 -9.27 -7.39 -3.00
CA VAL A 147 -10.68 -7.11 -3.28
C VAL A 147 -10.87 -5.89 -4.17
N LEU A 148 -9.92 -4.94 -4.13
CA LEU A 148 -10.05 -3.63 -4.78
C LEU A 148 -10.44 -3.71 -6.27
N PRO A 149 -9.85 -4.58 -7.13
CA PRO A 149 -10.27 -4.71 -8.53
C PRO A 149 -11.68 -5.26 -8.75
N TYR A 150 -12.30 -5.80 -7.70
CA TYR A 150 -13.65 -6.39 -7.75
C TYR A 150 -14.72 -5.48 -7.10
N MET A 151 -14.30 -4.37 -6.50
CA MET A 151 -15.23 -3.38 -5.94
C MET A 151 -15.98 -2.66 -7.07
N HIS A 152 -17.20 -2.22 -6.78
CA HIS A 152 -17.92 -1.39 -7.73
C HIS A 152 -17.20 -0.03 -7.91
N PRO A 153 -17.09 0.51 -9.13
CA PRO A 153 -16.38 1.78 -9.37
C PRO A 153 -16.81 2.92 -8.46
N SER A 154 -18.11 3.05 -8.17
CA SER A 154 -18.62 4.07 -7.27
C SER A 154 -18.17 3.91 -5.81
N GLU A 155 -17.85 2.69 -5.38
CA GLU A 155 -17.29 2.43 -4.04
C GLU A 155 -15.81 2.85 -3.98
N VAL A 156 -15.07 2.65 -5.08
CA VAL A 156 -13.66 3.08 -5.17
C VAL A 156 -13.56 4.60 -5.25
N GLU A 157 -14.45 5.26 -6.00
CA GLU A 157 -14.47 6.73 -6.18
C GLU A 157 -14.68 7.50 -4.88
N ILE A 158 -15.43 6.95 -3.92
CA ILE A 158 -15.69 7.60 -2.64
C ILE A 158 -14.59 7.41 -1.60
N LEU A 159 -13.59 6.55 -1.88
CA LEU A 159 -12.47 6.32 -0.95
C LEU A 159 -11.56 7.54 -0.87
N PRO A 160 -11.26 8.05 0.34
CA PRO A 160 -10.28 9.12 0.51
C PRO A 160 -8.89 8.70 0.00
N ARG A 161 -8.30 9.56 -0.82
CA ARG A 161 -6.96 9.32 -1.38
C ARG A 161 -5.86 9.91 -0.48
N PRO A 162 -4.65 9.29 -0.51
CA PRO A 162 -4.26 8.16 -1.36
C PRO A 162 -4.82 6.82 -0.90
N ILE A 163 -4.99 5.90 -1.84
CA ILE A 163 -5.45 4.54 -1.58
C ILE A 163 -4.26 3.58 -1.60
N LEU A 164 -4.11 2.80 -0.53
CA LEU A 164 -3.13 1.72 -0.41
C LEU A 164 -3.84 0.37 -0.39
N ALA A 165 -3.57 -0.50 -1.36
CA ALA A 165 -4.06 -1.87 -1.35
C ALA A 165 -3.16 -2.76 -0.47
N TYR A 166 -3.74 -3.45 0.52
CA TYR A 166 -3.01 -4.17 1.55
C TYR A 166 -3.59 -5.54 1.85
N GLY A 167 -2.77 -6.57 1.69
CA GLY A 167 -3.09 -7.95 2.05
C GLY A 167 -3.64 -8.78 0.89
N LEU A 168 -3.27 -10.07 0.90
CA LEU A 168 -3.60 -11.11 -0.07
C LEU A 168 -3.08 -10.87 -1.51
N ILE A 169 -2.24 -9.88 -1.72
CA ILE A 169 -1.60 -9.62 -3.02
C ILE A 169 -0.31 -10.45 -3.06
N THR A 170 -0.31 -11.53 -3.86
CA THR A 170 0.75 -12.54 -3.85
C THR A 170 1.48 -12.69 -5.17
N ASP A 171 0.93 -12.22 -6.25
CA ASP A 171 1.55 -12.30 -7.56
C ASP A 171 1.59 -10.93 -8.29
N PRO A 172 2.43 -10.79 -9.33
CA PRO A 172 2.55 -9.54 -10.09
C PRO A 172 1.27 -9.08 -10.77
N ALA A 173 0.41 -9.99 -11.23
CA ALA A 173 -0.84 -9.63 -11.92
C ALA A 173 -1.82 -8.98 -10.95
N ASP A 174 -1.95 -9.53 -9.74
CA ASP A 174 -2.77 -8.97 -8.67
C ASP A 174 -2.25 -7.58 -8.25
N ALA A 175 -0.93 -7.44 -8.12
CA ALA A 175 -0.32 -6.16 -7.76
C ALA A 175 -0.61 -5.08 -8.82
N LEU A 176 -0.50 -5.42 -10.10
CA LEU A 176 -0.78 -4.50 -11.21
C LEU A 176 -2.26 -4.15 -11.28
N ALA A 177 -3.16 -5.13 -11.13
CA ALA A 177 -4.60 -4.88 -11.10
C ALA A 177 -5.00 -3.94 -9.94
N CYS A 178 -4.39 -4.09 -8.76
CA CYS A 178 -4.60 -3.17 -7.66
C CYS A 178 -4.06 -1.76 -7.97
N LEU A 179 -2.90 -1.63 -8.61
CA LEU A 179 -2.28 -0.35 -8.96
C LEU A 179 -3.04 0.44 -10.04
N GLU A 180 -3.95 -0.19 -10.79
CA GLU A 180 -4.86 0.54 -11.68
C GLU A 180 -5.86 1.42 -10.91
N LEU A 181 -6.15 1.07 -9.66
CA LEU A 181 -7.17 1.73 -8.81
C LEU A 181 -6.59 2.38 -7.56
N ALA A 182 -5.48 1.86 -7.04
CA ALA A 182 -4.77 2.35 -5.86
C ALA A 182 -3.54 3.18 -6.22
N ASP A 183 -3.15 4.06 -5.30
CA ASP A 183 -1.91 4.86 -5.40
C ASP A 183 -0.68 4.05 -4.94
N GLY A 184 -0.90 2.92 -4.26
CA GLY A 184 0.16 2.00 -3.84
C GLY A 184 -0.34 0.63 -3.44
N VAL A 185 0.59 -0.33 -3.36
CA VAL A 185 0.35 -1.70 -2.88
C VAL A 185 1.35 -2.10 -1.81
N VAL A 186 0.90 -2.94 -0.87
CA VAL A 186 1.79 -3.58 0.11
C VAL A 186 2.05 -5.01 -0.34
N LEU A 187 3.33 -5.35 -0.50
CA LEU A 187 3.79 -6.67 -0.89
C LEU A 187 4.64 -7.30 0.22
N ARG A 188 4.62 -8.61 0.32
CA ARG A 188 5.63 -9.37 1.06
C ARG A 188 6.93 -9.39 0.24
N VAL A 189 8.04 -9.73 0.88
CA VAL A 189 9.37 -9.76 0.24
C VAL A 189 9.39 -10.70 -0.97
N ASP A 190 8.77 -11.88 -0.86
CA ASP A 190 8.65 -12.87 -1.94
C ASP A 190 7.85 -12.35 -3.15
N ALA A 191 6.68 -11.75 -2.89
CA ALA A 191 5.86 -11.15 -3.94
C ALA A 191 6.56 -9.94 -4.60
N ALA A 192 7.26 -9.11 -3.82
CA ALA A 192 8.07 -8.01 -4.35
C ALA A 192 9.22 -8.51 -5.24
N ALA A 193 9.87 -9.62 -4.87
CA ALA A 193 10.90 -10.26 -5.68
C ALA A 193 10.35 -10.76 -7.03
N CYS A 194 9.15 -11.37 -7.01
CA CYS A 194 8.46 -11.80 -8.23
C CYS A 194 8.10 -10.60 -9.13
N LEU A 195 7.59 -9.51 -8.56
CA LEU A 195 7.27 -8.29 -9.30
C LEU A 195 8.53 -7.66 -9.90
N ALA A 196 9.63 -7.56 -9.14
CA ALA A 196 10.91 -7.08 -9.63
C ALA A 196 11.46 -7.93 -10.80
N ALA A 197 11.32 -9.25 -10.71
CA ALA A 197 11.70 -10.16 -11.79
C ALA A 197 10.83 -9.97 -13.04
N TRP A 198 9.53 -9.77 -12.87
CA TRP A 198 8.59 -9.48 -13.94
C TRP A 198 8.95 -8.19 -14.70
N TYR A 199 9.24 -7.09 -13.98
CA TYR A 199 9.68 -5.82 -14.59
C TYR A 199 11.00 -5.97 -15.36
N ARG A 200 11.99 -6.72 -14.83
CA ARG A 200 13.24 -6.98 -15.55
C ARG A 200 12.99 -7.79 -16.83
N GLY A 201 12.13 -8.80 -16.77
CA GLY A 201 11.75 -9.59 -17.92
C GLY A 201 11.02 -8.76 -19.00
N ALA A 202 10.09 -7.91 -18.59
CA ALA A 202 9.38 -6.99 -19.47
C ALA A 202 10.33 -5.97 -20.13
N ALA A 203 11.29 -5.42 -19.41
CA ALA A 203 12.31 -4.51 -19.95
C ALA A 203 13.22 -5.18 -20.99
N THR A 204 13.52 -6.47 -20.80
CA THR A 204 14.32 -7.25 -21.76
C THR A 204 13.55 -7.54 -23.06
N VAL A 205 12.24 -7.71 -22.98
CA VAL A 205 11.36 -7.95 -24.14
C VAL A 205 11.19 -6.67 -24.99
N VAL A 206 11.16 -5.49 -24.35
CA VAL A 206 11.06 -4.20 -25.06
C VAL A 206 12.37 -3.86 -25.80
N SER A 207 13.52 -4.31 -25.29
CA SER A 207 14.83 -4.12 -25.95
C SER A 207 15.17 -5.17 -27.03
N GLY A 208 14.41 -6.28 -27.09
CA GLY A 208 14.58 -7.36 -28.06
C GLY A 208 13.24 -7.82 -28.65
N ARG A 209 12.91 -7.32 -29.87
CA ARG A 209 11.79 -7.71 -30.75
C ARG A 209 10.68 -8.58 -30.14
N ALA A 210 9.47 -7.99 -30.17
CA ALA A 210 8.16 -8.53 -29.85
C ALA A 210 8.00 -10.07 -30.03
N ARG A 211 7.63 -10.75 -28.95
CA ARG A 211 6.78 -11.92 -28.94
C ARG A 211 5.56 -11.58 -28.10
N GLU A 212 4.37 -11.69 -28.74
CA GLU A 212 3.09 -11.45 -28.10
C GLU A 212 2.90 -12.37 -26.88
N PRO A 213 2.42 -11.87 -25.72
CA PRO A 213 2.00 -12.73 -24.62
C PRO A 213 0.62 -13.33 -24.96
N GLU A 214 0.51 -14.64 -24.81
CA GLU A 214 -0.74 -15.40 -24.92
C GLU A 214 -1.76 -14.94 -23.88
N SER A 215 -2.57 -13.94 -24.21
CA SER A 215 -3.73 -13.48 -23.40
C SER A 215 -5.03 -14.22 -23.74
N GLN A 216 -4.98 -15.36 -24.48
CA GLN A 216 -6.18 -16.04 -24.96
C GLN A 216 -6.74 -17.15 -24.07
N SER A 217 -6.02 -17.64 -23.05
CA SER A 217 -6.48 -18.80 -22.27
C SER A 217 -7.53 -18.51 -21.20
N ARG A 218 -7.62 -17.27 -20.68
CA ARG A 218 -8.61 -16.95 -19.63
C ARG A 218 -10.00 -16.54 -20.16
N ARG A 219 -10.12 -16.08 -21.40
CA ARG A 219 -11.44 -15.75 -22.01
C ARG A 219 -12.27 -16.98 -22.39
N LYS A 220 -11.68 -18.16 -22.59
CA LYS A 220 -12.42 -19.36 -22.94
C LYS A 220 -13.14 -20.05 -21.78
N LEU A 221 -12.76 -19.79 -20.53
CA LEU A 221 -13.39 -20.43 -19.37
C LEU A 221 -14.71 -19.75 -18.94
N LEU A 222 -14.93 -18.49 -19.31
CA LEU A 222 -16.15 -17.75 -18.95
C LEU A 222 -17.29 -17.87 -19.97
N THR A 223 -17.01 -18.36 -21.19
CA THR A 223 -18.04 -18.53 -22.25
C THR A 223 -18.68 -19.92 -22.28
N THR A 224 -18.14 -20.89 -21.51
CA THR A 224 -18.69 -22.28 -21.54
C THR A 224 -19.78 -22.53 -20.48
N VAL A 225 -19.99 -21.58 -19.55
CA VAL A 225 -21.02 -21.72 -18.48
C VAL A 225 -22.35 -21.04 -18.82
N ALA A 226 -22.42 -20.22 -19.87
CA ALA A 226 -23.63 -19.46 -20.23
C ALA A 226 -24.44 -20.09 -21.39
N GLY A 227 -24.24 -21.34 -21.71
CA GLY A 227 -24.86 -21.99 -22.88
C GLY A 227 -25.52 -23.33 -22.61
N GLN A 228 -26.11 -23.56 -21.40
CA GLN A 228 -27.02 -24.68 -21.15
C GLN A 228 -28.14 -24.23 -20.20
N GLU A 229 -29.16 -23.65 -20.77
CA GLU A 229 -30.58 -23.77 -20.38
C GLU A 229 -31.44 -23.54 -21.60
#